data_5885ddd8bf2ad02ff73c6c36e3b41ecc
#
_entry.id   5885ddd8bf2ad02ff73c6c36e3b41ecc
#
_cell.length_a   1.000
_cell.length_b   1.000
_cell.length_c   1.000
_cell.angle_alpha   90.00
_cell.angle_beta   90.00
_cell.angle_gamma   90.00
#
_symmetry.space_group_name_H-M   'P 1'
#
loop_
_entity.id
_entity.type
_entity.pdbx_description
1 polymer ?
#
loop_
_entity_poly.entity_id
_entity_poly.type
_entity_poly.pdbx_seq_one_letter_code
_entity_poly.pdbx_strand_id
1 'polypeptide(L)'
;MRKVSNTLTLPLFDDFSEVNTYPDAAKWQNRSVLINSGFPKFPTNYNAATFDALDETGKVYYHASSSPFVADSLISNPIKLNDLTPADSLYFSFYYQPQGNGDAPEATDSLVLMFGYVLDTFKIEYD
;
A
#
# COMPACT_ATOMS: atom_id res chain seq x y z
N MET A 1 -11.75 -14.17 -5.72
CA MET A 1 -10.71 -14.34 -4.69
C MET A 1 -9.34 -14.43 -5.37
N ARG A 2 -8.43 -13.55 -5.02
CA ARG A 2 -7.10 -13.53 -5.66
C ARG A 2 -6.19 -14.54 -4.97
N LYS A 3 -5.52 -15.38 -5.75
CA LYS A 3 -4.55 -16.33 -5.21
C LYS A 3 -3.32 -15.57 -4.71
N VAL A 4 -2.96 -15.79 -3.46
CA VAL A 4 -1.70 -15.31 -2.90
C VAL A 4 -0.58 -16.20 -3.45
N SER A 5 0.18 -15.68 -4.42
CA SER A 5 1.14 -16.49 -5.18
C SER A 5 2.58 -16.35 -4.70
N ASN A 6 2.94 -15.26 -4.03
CA ASN A 6 4.31 -14.95 -3.65
C ASN A 6 4.42 -14.65 -2.16
N THR A 7 5.19 -15.46 -1.46
CA THR A 7 5.54 -15.18 -0.06
C THR A 7 6.90 -14.53 -0.01
N LEU A 8 6.99 -13.39 0.70
CA LEU A 8 8.20 -12.63 0.86
C LEU A 8 8.98 -13.09 2.09
N THR A 9 10.27 -12.93 2.03
CA THR A 9 11.17 -13.08 3.18
C THR A 9 11.71 -11.72 3.61
N LEU A 10 12.06 -11.58 4.88
CA LEU A 10 12.65 -10.35 5.39
C LEU A 10 14.12 -10.20 4.96
N PRO A 11 14.61 -8.96 4.82
CA PRO A 11 13.88 -7.71 4.99
C PRO A 11 12.99 -7.39 3.78
N LEU A 12 11.83 -6.79 4.02
CA LEU A 12 11.04 -6.16 2.96
C LEU A 12 11.40 -4.67 2.92
N PHE A 13 11.82 -4.21 1.76
CA PHE A 13 12.12 -2.81 1.51
C PHE A 13 11.55 -2.40 0.15
N ASP A 14 10.91 -1.25 0.10
CA ASP A 14 10.51 -0.61 -1.14
C ASP A 14 10.54 0.92 -0.96
N ASP A 15 11.32 1.60 -1.75
CA ASP A 15 11.36 3.05 -1.84
C ASP A 15 10.67 3.58 -3.10
N PHE A 16 10.06 2.69 -3.88
CA PHE A 16 9.37 2.98 -5.13
C PHE A 16 10.24 3.67 -6.19
N SER A 17 11.55 3.54 -6.11
CA SER A 17 12.49 4.19 -7.02
C SER A 17 12.54 3.55 -8.42
N GLU A 18 11.98 2.38 -8.59
CA GLU A 18 11.90 1.73 -9.91
C GLU A 18 10.96 2.50 -10.85
N VAL A 19 11.35 2.52 -12.14
CA VAL A 19 10.58 3.24 -13.17
C VAL A 19 9.38 2.40 -13.62
N ASN A 20 8.36 2.35 -12.79
CA ASN A 20 7.09 1.68 -13.06
C ASN A 20 5.93 2.58 -12.66
N THR A 21 4.84 2.51 -13.41
CA THR A 21 3.59 3.22 -13.08
C THR A 21 2.88 2.62 -11.87
N TYR A 22 3.04 1.32 -11.67
CA TYR A 22 2.36 0.55 -10.63
C TYR A 22 3.36 -0.11 -9.68
N PRO A 23 2.94 -0.45 -8.46
CA PRO A 23 3.78 -1.16 -7.52
C PRO A 23 4.31 -2.49 -8.08
N ASP A 24 5.53 -2.83 -7.72
CA ASP A 24 6.16 -4.08 -8.11
C ASP A 24 5.33 -5.29 -7.65
N ALA A 25 4.85 -6.08 -8.60
CA ALA A 25 4.02 -7.25 -8.34
C ALA A 25 4.73 -8.34 -7.52
N ALA A 26 6.06 -8.33 -7.47
CA ALA A 26 6.81 -9.23 -6.59
C ALA A 26 6.63 -8.89 -5.10
N LYS A 27 6.36 -7.62 -4.78
CA LYS A 27 6.20 -7.13 -3.41
C LYS A 27 4.75 -6.83 -3.02
N TRP A 28 3.95 -6.38 -3.98
CA TRP A 28 2.60 -5.85 -3.74
C TRP A 28 1.53 -6.60 -4.54
N GLN A 29 0.39 -6.84 -3.92
CA GLN A 29 -0.67 -7.64 -4.52
C GLN A 29 -1.56 -6.87 -5.48
N ASN A 30 -1.68 -5.57 -5.28
CA ASN A 30 -2.67 -4.75 -6.00
C ASN A 30 -2.05 -3.56 -6.70
N ARG A 31 -2.84 -2.90 -7.52
CA ARG A 31 -2.44 -1.80 -8.41
C ARG A 31 -3.30 -0.56 -8.23
N SER A 32 -3.83 -0.35 -7.02
CA SER A 32 -4.71 0.79 -6.74
C SER A 32 -3.98 2.11 -6.58
N VAL A 33 -2.67 2.07 -6.30
CA VAL A 33 -1.87 3.28 -6.17
C VAL A 33 -0.96 3.45 -7.39
N LEU A 34 -0.60 4.70 -7.69
CA LEU A 34 0.36 5.03 -8.74
C LEU A 34 1.74 5.31 -8.15
N ILE A 35 2.77 4.90 -8.88
CA ILE A 35 4.15 5.24 -8.55
C ILE A 35 4.54 6.45 -9.40
N ASN A 36 4.77 7.57 -8.75
CA ASN A 36 5.15 8.80 -9.42
C ASN A 36 5.98 9.73 -8.50
N SER A 37 6.48 10.81 -9.09
CA SER A 37 7.27 11.84 -8.40
C SER A 37 6.59 13.22 -8.38
N GLY A 38 5.41 13.35 -8.97
CA GLY A 38 4.76 14.65 -9.18
C GLY A 38 3.99 15.19 -7.96
N PHE A 39 3.51 14.32 -7.09
CA PHE A 39 2.73 14.71 -5.92
C PHE A 39 3.54 14.96 -4.66
N PRO A 40 4.61 14.20 -4.35
CA PRO A 40 5.38 14.47 -3.15
C PRO A 40 6.01 15.85 -3.17
N LYS A 41 5.97 16.53 -2.03
CA LYS A 41 6.62 17.82 -1.82
C LYS A 41 7.87 17.62 -0.99
N PHE A 42 9.02 18.02 -1.51
CA PHE A 42 10.34 17.76 -0.90
C PHE A 42 10.54 16.28 -0.53
N PRO A 43 10.39 15.37 -1.50
CA PRO A 43 10.45 13.94 -1.20
C PRO A 43 11.85 13.52 -0.75
N THR A 44 11.90 12.53 0.15
CA THR A 44 13.16 11.87 0.54
C THR A 44 13.60 10.84 -0.49
N ASN A 45 12.68 10.36 -1.32
CA ASN A 45 12.88 9.34 -2.35
C ASN A 45 12.61 9.92 -3.74
N TYR A 46 13.08 9.23 -4.77
CA TYR A 46 12.83 9.64 -6.16
C TYR A 46 11.34 9.57 -6.53
N ASN A 47 10.65 8.49 -6.16
CA ASN A 47 9.22 8.29 -6.37
C ASN A 47 8.52 7.98 -5.05
N ALA A 48 7.18 8.00 -5.11
CA ALA A 48 6.33 7.59 -4.01
C ALA A 48 5.11 6.81 -4.52
N ALA A 49 4.54 5.99 -3.67
CA ALA A 49 3.23 5.41 -3.90
C ALA A 49 2.17 6.48 -3.60
N THR A 50 1.43 6.88 -4.62
CA THR A 50 0.44 7.95 -4.55
C THR A 50 -0.96 7.37 -4.47
N PHE A 51 -1.67 7.75 -3.42
CA PHE A 51 -3.07 7.42 -3.20
C PHE A 51 -3.90 8.57 -3.76
N ASP A 52 -4.41 8.41 -4.97
CA ASP A 52 -5.08 9.49 -5.72
C ASP A 52 -6.61 9.37 -5.73
N ALA A 53 -7.15 8.40 -5.00
CA ALA A 53 -8.58 8.09 -4.93
C ALA A 53 -9.22 7.70 -6.28
N LEU A 54 -8.42 7.24 -7.22
CA LEU A 54 -8.86 6.70 -8.50
C LEU A 54 -8.54 5.21 -8.59
N ASP A 55 -9.31 4.48 -9.38
CA ASP A 55 -9.04 3.06 -9.61
C ASP A 55 -7.77 2.85 -10.46
N GLU A 56 -7.38 1.60 -10.66
CA GLU A 56 -6.17 1.25 -11.43
C GLU A 56 -6.20 1.73 -12.90
N THR A 57 -7.37 2.12 -13.41
CA THR A 57 -7.53 2.67 -14.76
C THR A 57 -7.58 4.20 -14.79
N GLY A 58 -7.46 4.84 -13.64
CA GLY A 58 -7.54 6.29 -13.49
C GLY A 58 -8.96 6.84 -13.48
N LYS A 59 -9.95 6.01 -13.17
CA LYS A 59 -11.35 6.40 -13.07
C LYS A 59 -11.81 6.45 -11.63
N VAL A 60 -12.85 7.25 -11.39
CA VAL A 60 -13.52 7.28 -10.09
C VAL A 60 -14.06 5.88 -9.77
N TYR A 61 -13.88 5.45 -8.52
CA TYR A 61 -14.40 4.17 -8.07
C TYR A 61 -15.91 4.08 -8.27
N TYR A 62 -16.40 2.92 -8.72
CA TYR A 62 -17.84 2.71 -8.99
C TYR A 62 -18.71 2.87 -7.73
N HIS A 63 -18.14 2.67 -6.54
CA HIS A 63 -18.82 2.82 -5.25
C HIS A 63 -18.58 4.18 -4.60
N ALA A 64 -17.95 5.12 -5.30
CA ALA A 64 -17.73 6.46 -4.80
C ALA A 64 -19.05 7.18 -4.54
N SER A 65 -19.13 7.86 -3.41
CA SER A 65 -20.34 8.58 -2.96
C SER A 65 -19.95 9.80 -2.14
N SER A 66 -20.93 10.60 -1.76
CA SER A 66 -20.74 11.71 -0.82
C SER A 66 -20.47 11.26 0.61
N SER A 67 -20.71 10.00 0.94
CA SER A 67 -20.33 9.39 2.21
C SER A 67 -18.94 8.77 2.12
N PRO A 68 -18.20 8.65 3.24
CA PRO A 68 -16.89 8.00 3.24
C PRO A 68 -16.94 6.59 2.66
N PHE A 69 -15.94 6.25 1.84
CA PHE A 69 -15.82 4.94 1.20
C PHE A 69 -14.35 4.50 1.19
N VAL A 70 -14.12 3.20 1.03
CA VAL A 70 -12.76 2.67 0.89
C VAL A 70 -12.27 2.93 -0.53
N ALA A 71 -11.21 3.70 -0.65
CA ALA A 71 -10.59 4.04 -1.92
C ALA A 71 -9.31 3.21 -2.14
N ASP A 72 -8.18 3.87 -2.34
CA ASP A 72 -6.91 3.21 -2.63
C ASP A 72 -6.41 2.34 -1.48
N SER A 73 -5.73 1.28 -1.83
CA SER A 73 -5.02 0.42 -0.91
C SER A 73 -3.67 -0.01 -1.49
N LEU A 74 -2.72 -0.25 -0.61
CA LEU A 74 -1.42 -0.82 -0.96
C LEU A 74 -1.23 -2.06 -0.08
N ILE A 75 -1.31 -3.23 -0.68
CA ILE A 75 -1.34 -4.51 0.03
C ILE A 75 -0.09 -5.29 -0.33
N SER A 76 0.75 -5.58 0.65
CA SER A 76 1.94 -6.41 0.42
C SER A 76 1.58 -7.85 0.10
N ASN A 77 2.45 -8.53 -0.61
CA ASN A 77 2.44 -9.98 -0.63
C ASN A 77 2.70 -10.50 0.79
N PRO A 78 2.26 -11.71 1.15
CA PRO A 78 2.48 -12.26 2.48
C PRO A 78 3.95 -12.27 2.84
N ILE A 79 4.26 -11.92 4.08
CA ILE A 79 5.61 -11.90 4.61
C ILE A 79 5.74 -13.06 5.60
N LYS A 80 6.75 -13.90 5.40
CA LYS A 80 7.02 -15.03 6.28
C LYS A 80 7.60 -14.56 7.61
N LEU A 81 6.83 -14.71 8.69
CA LEU A 81 7.22 -14.34 10.04
C LEU A 81 7.17 -15.50 11.04
N ASN A 82 6.76 -16.69 10.60
CA ASN A 82 6.49 -17.83 11.48
C ASN A 82 7.75 -18.42 12.15
N ASP A 83 8.94 -18.09 11.64
CA ASP A 83 10.22 -18.50 12.25
C ASP A 83 10.74 -17.46 13.25
N LEU A 84 10.03 -16.35 13.45
CA LEU A 84 10.44 -15.25 14.31
C LEU A 84 9.77 -15.34 15.69
N THR A 85 10.48 -14.82 16.68
CA THR A 85 10.00 -14.68 18.05
C THR A 85 10.06 -13.21 18.48
N PRO A 86 9.39 -12.80 19.57
CA PRO A 86 9.51 -11.42 20.07
C PRO A 86 10.95 -10.97 20.34
N ALA A 87 11.87 -11.90 20.58
CA ALA A 87 13.28 -11.60 20.79
C ALA A 87 14.02 -11.14 19.53
N ASP A 88 13.47 -11.40 18.35
CA ASP A 88 14.07 -11.00 17.07
C ASP A 88 13.90 -9.50 16.76
N SER A 89 13.10 -8.78 17.54
CA SER A 89 12.94 -7.32 17.43
C SER A 89 12.57 -6.87 16.03
N LEU A 90 11.47 -7.38 15.50
CA LEU A 90 10.97 -7.00 14.19
C LEU A 90 10.34 -5.61 14.23
N TYR A 91 10.73 -4.76 13.28
CA TYR A 91 10.21 -3.40 13.14
C TYR A 91 9.57 -3.21 11.78
N PHE A 92 8.53 -2.36 11.75
CA PHE A 92 7.91 -1.84 10.55
C PHE A 92 7.97 -0.32 10.58
N SER A 93 8.38 0.30 9.47
CA SER A 93 8.41 1.76 9.34
C SER A 93 8.12 2.19 7.92
N PHE A 94 7.53 3.37 7.78
CA PHE A 94 7.30 4.01 6.49
C PHE A 94 7.21 5.52 6.65
N TYR A 95 7.47 6.24 5.54
CA TYR A 95 7.22 7.67 5.46
C TYR A 95 5.90 7.91 4.73
N TYR A 96 5.15 8.90 5.17
CA TYR A 96 3.95 9.32 4.47
C TYR A 96 3.82 10.84 4.47
N GLN A 97 3.07 11.35 3.50
CA GLN A 97 2.80 12.77 3.34
C GLN A 97 1.31 12.94 3.05
N PRO A 98 0.53 13.61 3.93
CA PRO A 98 -0.92 13.67 3.80
C PRO A 98 -1.40 14.44 2.58
N GLN A 99 -0.68 15.47 2.16
CA GLN A 99 -1.12 16.36 1.10
C GLN A 99 -0.16 16.40 -0.09
N GLY A 100 1.12 16.64 0.14
CA GLY A 100 2.07 16.90 -0.96
C GLY A 100 1.68 18.14 -1.76
N ASN A 101 1.71 18.01 -3.09
CA ASN A 101 1.27 19.05 -4.04
C ASN A 101 -0.20 18.92 -4.45
N GLY A 102 -0.91 17.91 -3.95
CA GLY A 102 -2.33 17.71 -4.18
C GLY A 102 -3.21 18.46 -3.18
N ASP A 103 -4.49 18.16 -3.22
CA ASP A 103 -5.46 18.69 -2.27
C ASP A 103 -5.25 18.10 -0.88
N ALA A 104 -5.52 18.89 0.15
CA ALA A 104 -5.46 18.43 1.52
C ALA A 104 -6.59 17.42 1.79
N PRO A 105 -6.34 16.37 2.58
CA PRO A 105 -7.39 15.48 3.02
C PRO A 105 -8.41 16.24 3.87
N GLU A 106 -9.68 15.87 3.74
CA GLU A 106 -10.76 16.42 4.58
C GLU A 106 -10.75 15.76 5.97
N ALA A 107 -11.51 16.33 6.90
CA ALA A 107 -11.54 15.83 8.28
C ALA A 107 -12.08 14.39 8.41
N THR A 108 -12.81 13.91 7.40
CA THR A 108 -13.35 12.55 7.34
C THR A 108 -12.44 11.57 6.61
N ASP A 109 -11.39 12.06 5.95
CA ASP A 109 -10.44 11.21 5.27
C ASP A 109 -9.45 10.60 6.26
N SER A 110 -9.03 9.38 6.00
CA SER A 110 -8.07 8.69 6.85
C SER A 110 -7.17 7.76 6.06
N LEU A 111 -5.92 7.65 6.50
CA LEU A 111 -5.02 6.58 6.11
C LEU A 111 -4.98 5.56 7.25
N VAL A 112 -5.30 4.32 6.96
CA VAL A 112 -5.36 3.25 7.96
C VAL A 112 -4.28 2.22 7.65
N LEU A 113 -3.45 1.91 8.64
CA LEU A 113 -2.52 0.78 8.58
C LEU A 113 -3.21 -0.44 9.17
N MET A 114 -3.19 -1.54 8.43
CA MET A 114 -3.78 -2.80 8.87
C MET A 114 -2.76 -3.92 8.77
N PHE A 115 -2.74 -4.80 9.76
CA PHE A 115 -2.00 -6.05 9.70
C PHE A 115 -2.99 -7.19 9.49
N GLY A 116 -2.68 -8.08 8.55
CA GLY A 116 -3.47 -9.24 8.27
C GLY A 116 -2.64 -10.52 8.37
N TYR A 117 -3.30 -11.64 8.40
CA TYR A 117 -2.65 -12.95 8.32
C TYR A 117 -3.36 -13.83 7.31
N VAL A 118 -2.62 -14.78 6.75
CA VAL A 118 -3.15 -15.71 5.75
C VAL A 118 -3.72 -16.92 6.47
N LEU A 119 -5.04 -17.13 6.41
CA LEU A 119 -5.69 -18.32 6.97
C LEU A 119 -5.37 -19.58 6.18
N ASP A 120 -5.38 -19.44 4.85
CA ASP A 120 -4.95 -20.46 3.92
C ASP A 120 -4.43 -19.75 2.65
N THR A 121 -4.03 -20.50 1.63
CA THR A 121 -3.48 -19.94 0.38
C THR A 121 -4.45 -19.03 -0.37
N PHE A 122 -5.70 -18.89 0.08
CA PHE A 122 -6.75 -18.17 -0.63
C PHE A 122 -7.42 -17.06 0.19
N LYS A 123 -7.17 -17.00 1.50
CA LYS A 123 -7.81 -16.03 2.39
C LYS A 123 -6.80 -15.23 3.19
N ILE A 124 -7.08 -13.94 3.31
CA ILE A 124 -6.38 -13.03 4.22
C ILE A 124 -7.43 -12.50 5.21
N GLU A 125 -7.14 -12.65 6.49
CA GLU A 125 -7.88 -11.98 7.55
C GLU A 125 -7.10 -10.75 8.02
N TYR A 126 -7.82 -9.68 8.31
CA TYR A 126 -7.24 -8.42 8.81
C TYR A 126 -7.67 -8.20 10.26
N ASP A 127 -6.71 -7.78 11.03
CA ASP A 127 -6.86 -7.46 12.45
C ASP A 127 -6.93 -5.96 12.68
#